data_fe276e149be311da9d564e653833e582
#
_entry.id   fe276e149be311da9d564e653833e582
#
_cell.length_a   1.000
_cell.length_b   1.000
_cell.length_c   1.000
_cell.angle_alpha   90.00
_cell.angle_beta   90.00
_cell.angle_gamma   90.00
#
_symmetry.space_group_name_H-M   'P 1'
#
loop_
_entity.id
_entity.type
_entity.pdbx_description
1 polymer ?
#
loop_
_entity_poly.entity_id
_entity_poly.type
_entity_poly.pdbx_seq_one_letter_code
_entity_poly.pdbx_strand_id
1 'polypeptide(L)'
;MNNNSIFQFSQEHTDGDASLTDLLGGKGANLSEMSKMGIKVPPGFTITTEVCNYFMDHSQLPDDLEDEIKNAVGKLETYSGKSFGGDGTPLLLSVRSGGKVSMPGMMDSILNIGLNDDNVSKLAESFKDERFALDSYRRLIQMYSNVVLGLEHERFEAVLANKKRMDNVASDADFNVEQLNWIIDAYKNTVERFSDAPFPQDPQEQLIGAVEAVFSSWLNNRAITYRKINNIPDAWGTGATVQTMAVSYTHLTLPTTPYV
;
A
#
# COMPACT_ATOMS: atom_id res chain seq x y z
N MET A 1 16.40 17.10 -12.71
CA MET A 1 15.50 16.57 -11.66
C MET A 1 15.42 17.60 -10.55
N ASN A 2 14.23 17.86 -10.01
CA ASN A 2 14.11 18.59 -8.75
C ASN A 2 14.93 17.84 -7.71
N ASN A 3 15.62 18.55 -6.81
CA ASN A 3 16.52 17.91 -5.82
C ASN A 3 15.80 17.06 -4.77
N ASN A 4 14.51 16.81 -4.88
CA ASN A 4 13.74 16.11 -3.87
C ASN A 4 12.81 15.07 -4.54
N SER A 5 13.12 13.77 -4.35
CA SER A 5 12.34 12.65 -4.89
C SER A 5 11.10 12.34 -4.03
N ILE A 6 11.10 12.76 -2.75
CA ILE A 6 10.09 12.45 -1.74
C ILE A 6 9.55 13.72 -1.09
N PHE A 7 8.23 13.82 -0.99
CA PHE A 7 7.51 14.92 -0.34
C PHE A 7 6.66 14.37 0.80
N GLN A 8 6.93 14.79 2.02
CA GLN A 8 6.23 14.36 3.21
C GLN A 8 4.98 15.17 3.47
N PHE A 9 4.00 14.56 4.11
CA PHE A 9 2.81 15.22 4.63
C PHE A 9 2.42 14.63 5.99
N SER A 10 2.34 15.50 6.98
CA SER A 10 1.91 15.20 8.33
C SER A 10 1.34 16.47 8.99
N GLN A 11 0.80 16.36 10.19
CA GLN A 11 0.34 17.55 10.93
C GLN A 11 1.49 18.45 11.41
N GLU A 12 2.69 17.90 11.57
CA GLU A 12 3.85 18.63 12.06
C GLU A 12 4.65 19.27 10.93
N HIS A 13 4.70 18.60 9.77
CA HIS A 13 5.51 19.03 8.64
C HIS A 13 4.91 18.55 7.31
N THR A 14 4.86 19.45 6.33
CA THR A 14 4.37 19.16 4.99
C THR A 14 5.18 19.90 3.93
N ASP A 15 5.81 19.16 3.01
CA ASP A 15 6.69 19.69 1.97
C ASP A 15 5.94 20.24 0.76
N GLY A 16 4.81 19.60 0.39
CA GLY A 16 4.05 19.89 -0.83
C GLY A 16 2.76 20.69 -0.58
N ASP A 17 2.05 21.02 -1.65
CA ASP A 17 0.70 21.62 -1.65
C ASP A 17 -0.05 21.31 -2.95
N ALA A 18 -1.27 21.85 -3.09
CA ALA A 18 -2.13 21.62 -4.25
C ALA A 18 -1.53 22.10 -5.58
N SER A 19 -0.58 23.05 -5.58
CA SER A 19 0.06 23.55 -6.80
C SER A 19 1.00 22.52 -7.44
N LEU A 20 1.48 21.55 -6.66
CA LEU A 20 2.43 20.52 -7.10
C LEU A 20 1.75 19.27 -7.70
N THR A 21 0.56 19.40 -8.26
CA THR A 21 -0.20 18.27 -8.83
C THR A 21 0.58 17.56 -9.95
N ASP A 22 1.39 18.27 -10.71
CA ASP A 22 2.21 17.67 -11.77
C ASP A 22 3.31 16.76 -11.22
N LEU A 23 3.86 17.12 -10.07
CA LEU A 23 4.96 16.42 -9.41
C LEU A 23 4.49 15.32 -8.47
N LEU A 24 3.43 15.57 -7.69
CA LEU A 24 2.94 14.68 -6.65
C LEU A 24 1.73 13.84 -7.08
N GLY A 25 1.19 14.12 -8.28
CA GLY A 25 -0.10 13.62 -8.68
C GLY A 25 -1.24 14.22 -7.83
N GLY A 26 -2.48 14.05 -8.27
CA GLY A 26 -3.64 14.63 -7.58
C GLY A 26 -3.79 14.14 -6.13
N LYS A 27 -3.46 12.86 -5.86
CA LYS A 27 -3.58 12.31 -4.50
C LYS A 27 -2.54 12.91 -3.55
N GLY A 28 -1.27 12.92 -3.93
CA GLY A 28 -0.19 13.46 -3.11
C GLY A 28 -0.35 14.96 -2.84
N ALA A 29 -0.65 15.73 -3.88
CA ALA A 29 -0.88 17.17 -3.78
C ALA A 29 -2.05 17.52 -2.84
N ASN A 30 -3.19 16.83 -2.99
CA ASN A 30 -4.36 17.05 -2.14
C ASN A 30 -4.12 16.64 -0.68
N LEU A 31 -3.43 15.53 -0.42
CA LEU A 31 -3.08 15.12 0.94
C LEU A 31 -2.15 16.14 1.61
N SER A 32 -1.18 16.66 0.86
CA SER A 32 -0.30 17.75 1.34
C SER A 32 -1.08 19.02 1.66
N GLU A 33 -1.99 19.43 0.77
CA GLU A 33 -2.84 20.60 1.00
C GLU A 33 -3.73 20.43 2.24
N MET A 34 -4.40 19.27 2.36
CA MET A 34 -5.25 18.96 3.52
C MET A 34 -4.44 19.00 4.82
N SER A 35 -3.21 18.48 4.82
CA SER A 35 -2.30 18.56 5.98
C SER A 35 -1.95 20.00 6.34
N LYS A 36 -1.62 20.85 5.35
CA LYS A 36 -1.35 22.29 5.57
C LYS A 36 -2.55 23.04 6.12
N MET A 37 -3.75 22.66 5.74
CA MET A 37 -5.01 23.23 6.26
C MET A 37 -5.33 22.73 7.68
N GLY A 38 -4.50 21.89 8.28
CA GLY A 38 -4.71 21.32 9.62
C GLY A 38 -5.75 20.18 9.67
N ILE A 39 -6.17 19.67 8.52
CA ILE A 39 -7.06 18.48 8.45
C ILE A 39 -6.25 17.27 8.90
N LYS A 40 -6.81 16.47 9.80
CA LYS A 40 -6.18 15.25 10.31
C LYS A 40 -6.18 14.16 9.23
N VAL A 41 -5.13 14.14 8.40
CA VAL A 41 -4.86 13.02 7.48
C VAL A 41 -3.82 12.09 8.11
N PRO A 42 -3.90 10.78 7.89
CA PRO A 42 -2.83 9.87 8.28
C PRO A 42 -1.52 10.31 7.63
N PRO A 43 -0.41 10.41 8.38
CA PRO A 43 0.86 10.87 7.84
C PRO A 43 1.39 9.94 6.75
N GLY A 44 2.17 10.50 5.85
CA GLY A 44 2.74 9.77 4.72
C GLY A 44 3.73 10.60 3.93
N PHE A 45 4.12 10.06 2.79
CA PHE A 45 4.94 10.77 1.80
C PHE A 45 4.54 10.36 0.39
N THR A 46 4.88 11.19 -0.57
CA THR A 46 4.67 10.92 -1.98
C THR A 46 6.02 10.89 -2.70
N ILE A 47 6.29 9.80 -3.40
CA ILE A 47 7.39 9.69 -4.36
C ILE A 47 6.90 10.28 -5.67
N THR A 48 7.72 11.13 -6.28
CA THR A 48 7.30 12.01 -7.37
C THR A 48 7.04 11.29 -8.69
N THR A 49 6.30 11.94 -9.60
CA THR A 49 6.10 11.49 -10.98
C THR A 49 7.41 11.47 -11.78
N GLU A 50 8.41 12.29 -11.41
CA GLU A 50 9.73 12.29 -12.03
C GLU A 50 10.47 10.97 -11.76
N VAL A 51 10.35 10.44 -10.53
CA VAL A 51 10.90 9.11 -10.19
C VAL A 51 10.20 8.00 -10.98
N CYS A 52 8.88 8.09 -11.16
CA CYS A 52 8.15 7.15 -12.01
C CYS A 52 8.66 7.18 -13.46
N ASN A 53 8.87 8.37 -14.03
CA ASN A 53 9.40 8.51 -15.38
C ASN A 53 10.82 7.94 -15.48
N TYR A 54 11.67 8.22 -14.47
CA TYR A 54 13.01 7.61 -14.41
C TYR A 54 12.94 6.07 -14.39
N PHE A 55 12.06 5.50 -13.55
CA PHE A 55 11.84 4.07 -13.48
C PHE A 55 11.36 3.48 -14.81
N MET A 56 10.45 4.16 -15.51
CA MET A 56 9.97 3.70 -16.83
C MET A 56 11.08 3.70 -17.89
N ASP A 57 12.00 4.67 -17.83
CA ASP A 57 13.10 4.81 -18.80
C ASP A 57 14.26 3.84 -18.54
N HIS A 58 14.52 3.51 -17.26
CA HIS A 58 15.71 2.74 -16.84
C HIS A 58 15.38 1.34 -16.31
N SER A 59 14.10 1.02 -16.06
CA SER A 59 13.64 -0.24 -15.42
C SER A 59 14.26 -0.50 -14.04
N GLN A 60 14.67 0.55 -13.35
CA GLN A 60 15.22 0.53 -11.99
C GLN A 60 14.92 1.85 -11.28
N LEU A 61 14.84 1.81 -9.96
CA LEU A 61 14.73 3.01 -9.15
C LEU A 61 16.06 3.78 -9.13
N PRO A 62 16.06 5.12 -8.89
CA PRO A 62 17.30 5.87 -8.63
C PRO A 62 18.07 5.29 -7.44
N ASP A 63 19.40 5.25 -7.51
CA ASP A 63 20.28 4.60 -6.53
C ASP A 63 20.08 5.10 -5.09
N ASP A 64 19.80 6.39 -4.90
CA ASP A 64 19.63 7.00 -3.58
C ASP A 64 18.20 6.86 -3.02
N LEU A 65 17.23 6.38 -3.82
CA LEU A 65 15.81 6.41 -3.46
C LEU A 65 15.47 5.47 -2.29
N GLU A 66 16.10 4.33 -2.21
CA GLU A 66 15.85 3.38 -1.12
C GLU A 66 16.22 3.98 0.25
N ASP A 67 17.34 4.70 0.32
CA ASP A 67 17.76 5.40 1.54
C ASP A 67 16.82 6.57 1.86
N GLU A 68 16.35 7.30 0.85
CA GLU A 68 15.35 8.35 1.04
C GLU A 68 14.02 7.78 1.56
N ILE A 69 13.56 6.65 1.04
CA ILE A 69 12.35 5.94 1.52
C ILE A 69 12.54 5.50 2.96
N LYS A 70 13.68 4.89 3.29
CA LYS A 70 13.99 4.44 4.66
C LYS A 70 13.98 5.60 5.64
N ASN A 71 14.56 6.73 5.28
CA ASN A 71 14.55 7.95 6.09
C ASN A 71 13.12 8.51 6.26
N ALA A 72 12.31 8.50 5.19
CA ALA A 72 10.92 8.94 5.25
C ALA A 72 10.07 8.02 6.15
N VAL A 73 10.27 6.71 6.09
CA VAL A 73 9.61 5.73 6.97
C VAL A 73 10.01 5.96 8.43
N GLY A 74 11.30 6.21 8.73
CA GLY A 74 11.76 6.53 10.10
C GLY A 74 11.06 7.74 10.71
N LYS A 75 10.72 8.75 9.88
CA LYS A 75 9.89 9.87 10.34
C LYS A 75 8.45 9.44 10.62
N LEU A 76 7.86 8.55 9.78
CA LEU A 76 6.51 8.02 10.05
C LEU A 76 6.48 7.20 11.34
N GLU A 77 7.53 6.44 11.65
CA GLU A 77 7.68 5.74 12.93
C GLU A 77 7.66 6.73 14.10
N THR A 78 8.44 7.81 13.98
CA THR A 78 8.50 8.87 14.99
C THR A 78 7.13 9.52 15.21
N TYR A 79 6.42 9.91 14.15
CA TYR A 79 5.09 10.54 14.24
C TYR A 79 4.00 9.61 14.79
N SER A 80 4.09 8.32 14.47
CA SER A 80 3.05 7.36 14.85
C SER A 80 3.31 6.65 16.17
N GLY A 81 4.56 6.65 16.66
CA GLY A 81 5.00 5.84 17.79
C GLY A 81 4.95 4.33 17.52
N LYS A 82 4.95 3.94 16.24
CA LYS A 82 4.87 2.54 15.77
C LYS A 82 6.17 2.15 15.07
N SER A 83 6.39 0.86 14.83
CA SER A 83 7.61 0.36 14.20
C SER A 83 7.33 -0.37 12.90
N PHE A 84 8.13 -0.06 11.86
CA PHE A 84 8.07 -0.70 10.55
C PHE A 84 9.05 -1.87 10.51
N GLY A 85 8.59 -3.06 10.89
CA GLY A 85 9.41 -4.27 10.94
C GLY A 85 10.21 -4.47 12.23
N GLY A 86 10.20 -3.51 13.16
CA GLY A 86 10.92 -3.62 14.43
C GLY A 86 10.07 -4.16 15.58
N ASP A 87 10.61 -4.00 16.80
CA ASP A 87 9.94 -4.37 18.04
C ASP A 87 8.95 -3.28 18.46
N GLY A 88 7.69 -3.65 18.65
CA GLY A 88 6.64 -2.71 19.06
C GLY A 88 5.34 -2.90 18.29
N THR A 89 4.42 -1.94 18.42
CA THR A 89 3.18 -1.93 17.63
C THR A 89 3.52 -1.78 16.15
N PRO A 90 3.08 -2.69 15.26
CA PRO A 90 3.43 -2.62 13.86
C PRO A 90 2.92 -1.35 13.17
N LEU A 91 3.81 -0.66 12.45
CA LEU A 91 3.44 0.38 11.50
C LEU A 91 3.04 -0.28 10.18
N LEU A 92 1.80 -0.11 9.77
CA LEU A 92 1.32 -0.61 8.49
C LEU A 92 1.22 0.53 7.49
N LEU A 93 1.68 0.28 6.28
CA LEU A 93 1.67 1.25 5.19
C LEU A 93 0.77 0.79 4.03
N SER A 94 0.27 1.77 3.30
CA SER A 94 -0.32 1.57 1.98
C SER A 94 0.52 2.26 0.93
N VAL A 95 0.69 1.66 -0.24
CA VAL A 95 1.26 2.30 -1.43
C VAL A 95 0.17 2.42 -2.48
N ARG A 96 -0.08 3.63 -2.93
CA ARG A 96 -1.18 3.93 -3.85
C ARG A 96 -0.70 4.85 -4.97
N SER A 97 -1.09 4.54 -6.19
CA SER A 97 -0.87 5.40 -7.34
C SER A 97 -1.62 6.73 -7.21
N GLY A 98 -1.02 7.80 -7.72
CA GLY A 98 -1.62 9.12 -7.78
C GLY A 98 -1.23 9.84 -9.06
N GLY A 99 -1.92 9.59 -10.17
CA GLY A 99 -1.74 10.37 -11.41
C GLY A 99 -2.27 11.80 -11.26
N LYS A 100 -1.82 12.71 -12.13
CA LYS A 100 -2.32 14.09 -12.23
C LYS A 100 -3.84 14.15 -12.40
N VAL A 101 -4.37 13.23 -13.19
CA VAL A 101 -5.82 13.02 -13.38
C VAL A 101 -6.22 11.71 -12.73
N SER A 102 -7.37 11.71 -12.06
CA SER A 102 -7.90 10.48 -11.45
C SER A 102 -8.22 9.44 -12.52
N MET A 103 -7.71 8.23 -12.34
CA MET A 103 -7.92 7.08 -13.23
C MET A 103 -8.46 5.90 -12.41
N PRO A 104 -9.74 5.92 -12.00
CA PRO A 104 -10.31 4.95 -11.06
C PRO A 104 -10.21 3.52 -11.58
N GLY A 105 -9.63 2.60 -10.76
CA GLY A 105 -9.49 1.18 -11.10
C GLY A 105 -8.45 0.87 -12.18
N MET A 106 -7.71 1.87 -12.69
CA MET A 106 -6.75 1.64 -13.77
C MET A 106 -5.36 1.26 -13.27
N MET A 107 -5.00 1.70 -12.08
CA MET A 107 -3.69 1.45 -11.48
C MET A 107 -3.82 0.72 -10.14
N ASP A 108 -2.74 0.11 -9.69
CA ASP A 108 -2.74 -0.77 -8.54
C ASP A 108 -2.51 -0.02 -7.22
N SER A 109 -2.87 -0.67 -6.12
CA SER A 109 -2.63 -0.22 -4.75
C SER A 109 -2.34 -1.43 -3.89
N ILE A 110 -1.41 -1.30 -2.95
CA ILE A 110 -1.07 -2.35 -1.99
C ILE A 110 -1.30 -1.83 -0.57
N LEU A 111 -1.94 -2.64 0.26
CA LEU A 111 -2.31 -2.29 1.63
C LEU A 111 -1.65 -3.24 2.63
N ASN A 112 -1.57 -2.82 3.87
CA ASN A 112 -1.02 -3.60 5.00
C ASN A 112 0.46 -3.97 4.86
N ILE A 113 1.23 -3.23 4.04
CA ILE A 113 2.67 -3.41 3.90
C ILE A 113 3.33 -3.26 5.27
N GLY A 114 4.24 -4.14 5.57
CA GLY A 114 4.94 -4.21 6.86
C GLY A 114 4.53 -5.39 7.72
N LEU A 115 3.43 -6.12 7.39
CA LEU A 115 3.08 -7.36 8.07
C LEU A 115 3.95 -8.52 7.59
N ASN A 116 4.36 -9.33 8.55
CA ASN A 116 5.11 -10.57 8.36
C ASN A 116 4.78 -11.58 9.46
N ASP A 117 5.42 -12.75 9.43
CA ASP A 117 5.20 -13.82 10.40
C ASP A 117 5.56 -13.40 11.84
N ASP A 118 6.56 -12.52 12.01
CA ASP A 118 7.08 -12.12 13.33
C ASP A 118 6.21 -11.05 14.02
N ASN A 119 5.49 -10.23 13.24
CA ASN A 119 4.80 -9.07 13.79
C ASN A 119 3.27 -9.14 13.72
N VAL A 120 2.68 -10.13 13.04
CA VAL A 120 1.23 -10.31 12.98
C VAL A 120 0.61 -10.55 14.38
N SER A 121 1.32 -11.25 15.27
CA SER A 121 0.89 -11.45 16.66
C SER A 121 0.90 -10.14 17.44
N LYS A 122 1.91 -9.27 17.24
CA LYS A 122 1.98 -7.93 17.87
C LYS A 122 0.82 -7.05 17.40
N LEU A 123 0.40 -7.18 16.14
CA LEU A 123 -0.79 -6.50 15.64
C LEU A 123 -2.05 -7.01 16.36
N ALA A 124 -2.19 -8.32 16.50
CA ALA A 124 -3.30 -8.97 17.21
C ALA A 124 -3.41 -8.47 18.66
N GLU A 125 -2.29 -8.41 19.38
CA GLU A 125 -2.23 -7.89 20.76
C GLU A 125 -2.64 -6.42 20.83
N SER A 126 -2.14 -5.59 19.91
CA SER A 126 -2.42 -4.15 19.89
C SER A 126 -3.90 -3.83 19.67
N PHE A 127 -4.58 -4.63 18.86
CA PHE A 127 -6.01 -4.46 18.58
C PHE A 127 -6.92 -5.36 19.41
N LYS A 128 -6.35 -6.30 20.18
CA LYS A 128 -7.08 -7.35 20.89
C LYS A 128 -8.02 -8.15 19.97
N ASP A 129 -7.58 -8.33 18.74
CA ASP A 129 -8.34 -9.02 17.70
C ASP A 129 -7.36 -9.80 16.78
N GLU A 130 -7.16 -11.06 17.13
CA GLU A 130 -6.27 -11.96 16.39
C GLU A 130 -6.83 -12.26 14.98
N ARG A 131 -8.16 -12.41 14.87
CA ARG A 131 -8.81 -12.66 13.59
C ARG A 131 -8.57 -11.52 12.61
N PHE A 132 -8.70 -10.26 13.08
CA PHE A 132 -8.43 -9.07 12.27
C PHE A 132 -6.97 -9.02 11.79
N ALA A 133 -6.02 -9.31 12.67
CA ALA A 133 -4.60 -9.31 12.32
C ALA A 133 -4.28 -10.36 11.24
N LEU A 134 -4.77 -11.58 11.41
CA LEU A 134 -4.58 -12.67 10.46
C LEU A 134 -5.27 -12.40 9.11
N ASP A 135 -6.50 -11.87 9.10
CA ASP A 135 -7.17 -11.51 7.85
C ASP A 135 -6.46 -10.35 7.12
N SER A 136 -5.90 -9.41 7.87
CA SER A 136 -5.07 -8.33 7.30
C SER A 136 -3.80 -8.88 6.65
N TYR A 137 -3.13 -9.84 7.29
CA TYR A 137 -1.95 -10.49 6.75
C TYR A 137 -2.29 -11.36 5.53
N ARG A 138 -3.34 -12.18 5.60
CA ARG A 138 -3.84 -12.95 4.46
C ARG A 138 -4.08 -12.06 3.24
N ARG A 139 -4.73 -10.89 3.45
CA ARG A 139 -5.01 -9.93 2.36
C ARG A 139 -3.75 -9.30 1.80
N LEU A 140 -2.75 -9.01 2.65
CA LEU A 140 -1.46 -8.53 2.17
C LEU A 140 -0.82 -9.59 1.26
N ILE A 141 -0.73 -10.85 1.69
CA ILE A 141 -0.12 -11.93 0.90
C ILE A 141 -0.82 -12.04 -0.46
N GLN A 142 -2.15 -12.10 -0.50
CA GLN A 142 -2.91 -12.19 -1.73
C GLN A 142 -2.68 -11.00 -2.66
N MET A 143 -2.80 -9.78 -2.13
CA MET A 143 -2.68 -8.55 -2.91
C MET A 143 -1.25 -8.34 -3.42
N TYR A 144 -0.25 -8.53 -2.55
CA TYR A 144 1.15 -8.41 -2.91
C TYR A 144 1.55 -9.44 -3.98
N SER A 145 1.13 -10.67 -3.80
CA SER A 145 1.41 -11.74 -4.77
C SER A 145 0.82 -11.45 -6.14
N ASN A 146 -0.39 -10.92 -6.19
CA ASN A 146 -1.04 -10.58 -7.45
C ASN A 146 -0.41 -9.34 -8.10
N VAL A 147 -0.17 -8.28 -7.34
CA VAL A 147 0.25 -6.97 -7.88
C VAL A 147 1.76 -6.89 -8.07
N VAL A 148 2.55 -7.38 -7.11
CA VAL A 148 4.01 -7.25 -7.12
C VAL A 148 4.67 -8.47 -7.76
N LEU A 149 4.27 -9.69 -7.37
CA LEU A 149 4.87 -10.91 -7.89
C LEU A 149 4.22 -11.38 -9.21
N GLY A 150 3.14 -10.72 -9.67
CA GLY A 150 2.46 -11.03 -10.93
C GLY A 150 1.75 -12.38 -10.96
N LEU A 151 1.47 -12.98 -9.80
CA LEU A 151 0.78 -14.27 -9.71
C LEU A 151 -0.72 -14.12 -9.98
N GLU A 152 -1.31 -15.09 -10.66
CA GLU A 152 -2.72 -15.09 -11.02
C GLU A 152 -3.63 -15.08 -9.78
N HIS A 153 -4.55 -14.11 -9.73
CA HIS A 153 -5.50 -13.93 -8.62
C HIS A 153 -6.32 -15.18 -8.35
N GLU A 154 -6.69 -15.90 -9.41
CA GLU A 154 -7.51 -17.12 -9.39
C GLU A 154 -6.90 -18.23 -8.56
N ARG A 155 -5.56 -18.29 -8.43
CA ARG A 155 -4.87 -19.28 -7.59
C ARG A 155 -5.22 -19.11 -6.11
N PHE A 156 -5.25 -17.87 -5.64
CA PHE A 156 -5.59 -17.52 -4.26
C PHE A 156 -7.09 -17.67 -4.00
N GLU A 157 -7.93 -17.27 -4.95
CA GLU A 157 -9.38 -17.47 -4.87
C GLU A 157 -9.74 -18.96 -4.81
N ALA A 158 -9.03 -19.82 -5.54
CA ALA A 158 -9.23 -21.26 -5.49
C ALA A 158 -8.93 -21.83 -4.09
N VAL A 159 -7.89 -21.33 -3.40
CA VAL A 159 -7.59 -21.72 -2.01
C VAL A 159 -8.74 -21.33 -1.08
N LEU A 160 -9.22 -20.08 -1.17
CA LEU A 160 -10.36 -19.58 -0.38
C LEU A 160 -11.63 -20.39 -0.62
N ALA A 161 -11.99 -20.60 -1.89
CA ALA A 161 -13.18 -21.33 -2.27
C ALA A 161 -13.11 -22.79 -1.78
N ASN A 162 -11.92 -23.40 -1.84
CA ASN A 162 -11.72 -24.76 -1.32
C ASN A 162 -11.91 -24.80 0.21
N LYS A 163 -11.30 -23.86 0.95
CA LYS A 163 -11.42 -23.82 2.42
C LYS A 163 -12.86 -23.55 2.85
N LYS A 164 -13.58 -22.62 2.19
CA LYS A 164 -15.02 -22.40 2.42
C LYS A 164 -15.83 -23.68 2.27
N ARG A 165 -15.59 -24.42 1.20
CA ARG A 165 -16.31 -25.66 0.93
C ARG A 165 -15.98 -26.76 1.95
N MET A 166 -14.71 -26.91 2.33
CA MET A 166 -14.26 -27.91 3.31
C MET A 166 -14.89 -27.69 4.69
N ASP A 167 -14.97 -26.44 5.11
CA ASP A 167 -15.39 -26.06 6.46
C ASP A 167 -16.84 -25.55 6.51
N ASN A 168 -17.56 -25.57 5.38
CA ASN A 168 -18.94 -25.07 5.24
C ASN A 168 -19.08 -23.60 5.70
N VAL A 169 -18.12 -22.74 5.29
CA VAL A 169 -18.09 -21.30 5.62
C VAL A 169 -18.69 -20.50 4.46
N ALA A 170 -19.62 -19.61 4.73
CA ALA A 170 -20.35 -18.88 3.70
C ALA A 170 -19.58 -17.65 3.18
N SER A 171 -18.90 -16.93 4.06
CA SER A 171 -18.20 -15.67 3.75
C SER A 171 -16.78 -15.66 4.30
N ASP A 172 -15.86 -14.89 3.66
CA ASP A 172 -14.51 -14.67 4.20
C ASP A 172 -14.54 -14.06 5.60
N ALA A 173 -15.58 -13.27 5.90
CA ALA A 173 -15.79 -12.67 7.20
C ALA A 173 -16.05 -13.68 8.32
N ASP A 174 -16.47 -14.90 7.96
CA ASP A 174 -16.84 -15.94 8.92
C ASP A 174 -15.67 -16.88 9.27
N PHE A 175 -14.52 -16.77 8.60
CA PHE A 175 -13.34 -17.56 8.96
C PHE A 175 -12.87 -17.25 10.38
N ASN A 176 -12.61 -18.30 11.15
CA ASN A 176 -11.99 -18.21 12.46
C ASN A 176 -10.45 -18.17 12.38
N VAL A 177 -9.79 -18.03 13.51
CA VAL A 177 -8.33 -17.95 13.63
C VAL A 177 -7.60 -19.14 13.02
N GLU A 178 -8.05 -20.37 13.33
CA GLU A 178 -7.44 -21.60 12.83
C GLU A 178 -7.54 -21.70 11.30
N GLN A 179 -8.70 -21.34 10.76
CA GLN A 179 -8.95 -21.33 9.32
C GLN A 179 -8.11 -20.28 8.60
N LEU A 180 -7.94 -19.08 9.18
CA LEU A 180 -7.09 -18.03 8.62
C LEU A 180 -5.61 -18.42 8.63
N ASN A 181 -5.11 -19.04 9.69
CA ASN A 181 -3.75 -19.58 9.72
C ASN A 181 -3.53 -20.61 8.61
N TRP A 182 -4.46 -21.55 8.44
CA TRP A 182 -4.38 -22.53 7.35
C TRP A 182 -4.36 -21.86 5.96
N ILE A 183 -5.18 -20.82 5.75
CA ILE A 183 -5.22 -20.07 4.47
C ILE A 183 -3.91 -19.33 4.24
N ILE A 184 -3.33 -18.70 5.27
CA ILE A 184 -2.04 -18.00 5.20
C ILE A 184 -0.94 -18.96 4.77
N ASP A 185 -0.85 -20.14 5.40
CA ASP A 185 0.13 -21.15 5.04
C ASP A 185 -0.06 -21.65 3.60
N ALA A 186 -1.31 -21.90 3.19
CA ALA A 186 -1.63 -22.31 1.83
C ALA A 186 -1.28 -21.21 0.80
N TYR A 187 -1.45 -19.94 1.15
CA TYR A 187 -1.05 -18.80 0.31
C TYR A 187 0.47 -18.71 0.18
N LYS A 188 1.22 -18.82 1.28
CA LYS A 188 2.69 -18.80 1.25
C LYS A 188 3.25 -19.96 0.41
N ASN A 189 2.69 -21.16 0.56
CA ASN A 189 3.04 -22.31 -0.28
C ASN A 189 2.71 -22.06 -1.77
N THR A 190 1.61 -21.35 -2.05
CA THR A 190 1.26 -20.96 -3.43
C THR A 190 2.27 -19.99 -3.99
N VAL A 191 2.69 -18.99 -3.20
CA VAL A 191 3.73 -18.03 -3.59
C VAL A 191 5.02 -18.77 -3.92
N GLU A 192 5.56 -19.55 -2.98
CA GLU A 192 6.82 -20.28 -3.15
C GLU A 192 6.80 -21.19 -4.39
N ARG A 193 5.67 -21.87 -4.64
CA ARG A 193 5.51 -22.77 -5.77
C ARG A 193 5.53 -22.06 -7.13
N PHE A 194 5.04 -20.83 -7.22
CA PHE A 194 4.80 -20.15 -8.51
C PHE A 194 5.68 -18.91 -8.74
N SER A 195 6.40 -18.41 -7.73
CA SER A 195 7.39 -17.35 -7.88
C SER A 195 8.83 -17.82 -7.72
N ASP A 196 9.04 -19.13 -7.43
CA ASP A 196 10.35 -19.71 -7.11
C ASP A 196 11.07 -19.05 -5.91
N ALA A 197 10.35 -18.28 -5.10
CA ALA A 197 10.83 -17.62 -3.90
C ALA A 197 9.72 -17.57 -2.83
N PRO A 198 10.08 -17.57 -1.52
CA PRO A 198 9.08 -17.40 -0.47
C PRO A 198 8.46 -16.00 -0.49
N PHE A 199 7.30 -15.85 0.15
CA PHE A 199 6.71 -14.53 0.37
C PHE A 199 7.67 -13.65 1.19
N PRO A 200 8.00 -12.40 0.73
CA PRO A 200 8.98 -11.55 1.40
C PRO A 200 8.57 -11.20 2.83
N GLN A 201 9.46 -11.44 3.77
CA GLN A 201 9.25 -11.18 5.20
C GLN A 201 9.88 -9.86 5.66
N ASP A 202 10.78 -9.28 4.87
CA ASP A 202 11.35 -7.96 5.15
C ASP A 202 10.36 -6.86 4.74
N PRO A 203 9.85 -6.03 5.68
CA PRO A 203 8.96 -4.91 5.38
C PRO A 203 9.56 -3.89 4.38
N GLN A 204 10.87 -3.68 4.41
CA GLN A 204 11.53 -2.77 3.48
C GLN A 204 11.49 -3.32 2.05
N GLU A 205 11.78 -4.60 1.87
CA GLU A 205 11.65 -5.30 0.58
C GLU A 205 10.19 -5.23 0.07
N GLN A 206 9.21 -5.47 0.95
CA GLN A 206 7.79 -5.33 0.61
C GLN A 206 7.46 -3.92 0.12
N LEU A 207 7.98 -2.89 0.78
CA LEU A 207 7.69 -1.49 0.44
C LEU A 207 8.30 -1.11 -0.92
N ILE A 208 9.56 -1.45 -1.16
CA ILE A 208 10.23 -1.17 -2.43
C ILE A 208 9.52 -1.89 -3.58
N GLY A 209 9.26 -3.19 -3.45
CA GLY A 209 8.51 -3.95 -4.48
C GLY A 209 7.12 -3.36 -4.74
N ALA A 210 6.43 -2.86 -3.71
CA ALA A 210 5.13 -2.20 -3.88
C ALA A 210 5.23 -0.86 -4.62
N VAL A 211 6.30 -0.08 -4.41
CA VAL A 211 6.56 1.18 -5.13
C VAL A 211 6.81 0.89 -6.61
N GLU A 212 7.68 -0.07 -6.92
CA GLU A 212 7.98 -0.48 -8.30
C GLU A 212 6.73 -1.00 -9.02
N ALA A 213 5.91 -1.81 -8.34
CA ALA A 213 4.66 -2.32 -8.89
C ALA A 213 3.64 -1.20 -9.18
N VAL A 214 3.55 -0.20 -8.29
CA VAL A 214 2.71 0.99 -8.52
C VAL A 214 3.19 1.77 -9.74
N PHE A 215 4.50 1.98 -9.93
CA PHE A 215 5.03 2.63 -11.12
C PHE A 215 4.79 1.79 -12.38
N SER A 216 5.06 0.48 -12.31
CA SER A 216 4.79 -0.45 -13.43
C SER A 216 3.31 -0.47 -13.83
N SER A 217 2.39 -0.23 -12.89
CA SER A 217 0.96 -0.21 -13.17
C SER A 217 0.53 0.91 -14.11
N TRP A 218 1.35 1.96 -14.29
CA TRP A 218 1.17 2.99 -15.32
C TRP A 218 1.20 2.39 -16.74
N LEU A 219 1.96 1.31 -16.93
CA LEU A 219 2.11 0.62 -18.21
C LEU A 219 1.12 -0.54 -18.39
N ASN A 220 0.22 -0.80 -17.45
CA ASN A 220 -0.81 -1.81 -17.59
C ASN A 220 -1.74 -1.49 -18.77
N ASN A 221 -2.18 -2.50 -19.51
CA ASN A 221 -3.04 -2.35 -20.69
C ASN A 221 -4.31 -1.54 -20.41
N ARG A 222 -4.94 -1.74 -19.22
CA ARG A 222 -6.11 -0.96 -18.79
C ARG A 222 -5.77 0.53 -18.60
N ALA A 223 -4.62 0.85 -18.01
CA ALA A 223 -4.16 2.23 -17.81
C ALA A 223 -3.80 2.90 -19.14
N ILE A 224 -3.08 2.20 -20.03
CA ILE A 224 -2.74 2.68 -21.38
C ILE A 224 -4.02 2.97 -22.18
N THR A 225 -4.98 2.05 -22.18
CA THR A 225 -6.25 2.20 -22.89
C THR A 225 -7.04 3.40 -22.38
N TYR A 226 -7.13 3.52 -21.05
CA TYR A 226 -7.81 4.66 -20.41
C TYR A 226 -7.17 6.00 -20.80
N ARG A 227 -5.82 6.09 -20.76
CA ARG A 227 -5.09 7.31 -21.16
C ARG A 227 -5.33 7.67 -22.61
N LYS A 228 -5.29 6.70 -23.53
CA LYS A 228 -5.60 6.93 -24.94
C LYS A 228 -6.99 7.48 -25.18
N ILE A 229 -8.01 6.90 -24.51
CA ILE A 229 -9.41 7.35 -24.64
C ILE A 229 -9.59 8.78 -24.11
N ASN A 230 -8.90 9.11 -23.02
CA ASN A 230 -9.05 10.39 -22.33
C ASN A 230 -8.00 11.44 -22.73
N ASN A 231 -7.17 11.17 -23.75
CA ASN A 231 -6.08 12.04 -24.23
C ASN A 231 -5.12 12.47 -23.10
N ILE A 232 -4.77 11.53 -22.20
CA ILE A 232 -3.81 11.75 -21.11
C ILE A 232 -2.41 11.36 -21.62
N PRO A 233 -1.42 12.28 -21.61
CA PRO A 233 -0.06 12.00 -22.07
C PRO A 233 0.64 10.90 -21.24
N ASP A 234 1.32 9.98 -21.92
CA ASP A 234 2.07 8.91 -21.26
C ASP A 234 3.22 9.46 -20.38
N ALA A 235 3.82 10.56 -20.80
CA ALA A 235 4.93 11.21 -20.08
C ALA A 235 4.56 11.85 -18.73
N TRP A 236 3.27 11.88 -18.35
CA TRP A 236 2.89 12.42 -17.04
C TRP A 236 3.31 11.52 -15.89
N GLY A 237 3.37 10.22 -16.09
CA GLY A 237 3.67 9.27 -15.03
C GLY A 237 2.64 9.26 -13.89
N THR A 238 3.00 8.63 -12.80
CA THR A 238 2.20 8.60 -11.58
C THR A 238 3.08 8.83 -10.35
N GLY A 239 2.61 9.58 -9.37
CA GLY A 239 3.23 9.57 -8.04
C GLY A 239 2.89 8.27 -7.31
N ALA A 240 3.77 7.82 -6.43
CA ALA A 240 3.47 6.75 -5.47
C ALA A 240 3.29 7.34 -4.08
N THR A 241 2.06 7.30 -3.56
CA THR A 241 1.75 7.81 -2.22
C THR A 241 1.83 6.69 -1.22
N VAL A 242 2.81 6.78 -0.32
CA VAL A 242 3.01 5.91 0.84
C VAL A 242 2.35 6.56 2.06
N GLN A 243 1.43 5.88 2.71
CA GLN A 243 0.65 6.46 3.79
C GLN A 243 0.40 5.45 4.90
N THR A 244 0.46 5.92 6.16
CA THR A 244 0.12 5.08 7.32
C THR A 244 -1.32 4.61 7.22
N MET A 245 -1.54 3.33 7.53
CA MET A 245 -2.88 2.76 7.59
C MET A 245 -3.61 3.28 8.84
N ALA A 246 -4.74 3.94 8.62
CA ALA A 246 -5.69 4.24 9.68
C ALA A 246 -6.56 3.02 9.92
N VAL A 247 -6.35 2.35 11.04
CA VAL A 247 -7.21 1.23 11.42
C VAL A 247 -8.47 1.79 12.07
N SER A 248 -9.60 1.57 11.46
CA SER A 248 -10.90 2.20 11.76
C SER A 248 -11.54 1.75 13.09
N TYR A 249 -10.84 1.02 13.94
CA TYR A 249 -11.41 0.58 15.23
C TYR A 249 -11.33 1.62 16.37
N THR A 250 -10.59 2.70 16.18
CA THR A 250 -10.51 3.77 17.16
C THR A 250 -11.15 5.04 16.58
N HIS A 251 -12.46 5.19 16.78
CA HIS A 251 -13.18 6.47 16.84
C HIS A 251 -12.97 7.48 15.70
N LEU A 252 -12.98 7.07 14.44
CA LEU A 252 -13.45 7.93 13.38
C LEU A 252 -14.97 7.78 13.25
N THR A 253 -15.70 8.09 14.30
CA THR A 253 -17.05 8.60 14.11
C THR A 253 -16.86 9.97 13.45
N LEU A 254 -17.00 10.02 12.13
CA LEU A 254 -17.40 11.27 11.51
C LEU A 254 -18.61 11.76 12.29
N PRO A 255 -18.63 13.00 12.81
CA PRO A 255 -19.83 13.53 13.38
C PRO A 255 -20.90 13.44 12.27
N THR A 256 -21.81 12.48 12.42
CA THR A 256 -23.03 12.48 11.63
C THR A 256 -23.81 13.70 12.10
N THR A 257 -23.64 14.82 11.39
CA THR A 257 -24.61 15.91 11.49
C THR A 257 -25.92 15.33 10.99
N PRO A 258 -26.96 15.25 11.82
CA PRO A 258 -28.26 14.89 11.32
C PRO A 258 -28.64 15.95 10.29
N TYR A 259 -28.89 15.51 9.05
CA TYR A 259 -29.56 16.38 8.09
C TYR A 259 -30.94 16.69 8.66
N VAL A 260 -31.18 17.99 8.98
CA VAL A 260 -32.48 18.55 9.22
C VAL A 260 -33.11 18.90 7.87
#